data_e8d7d964009ac9b3909c28645da584dd
#
_entry.id   e8d7d964009ac9b3909c28645da584dd
#
_cell.length_a   1.000
_cell.length_b   1.000
_cell.length_c   1.000
_cell.angle_alpha   90.00
_cell.angle_beta   90.00
_cell.angle_gamma   90.00
#
_symmetry.space_group_name_H-M   'P 1'
#
loop_
_entity.id
_entity.type
_entity.pdbx_description
1 polymer ?
#
loop_
_entity_poly.entity_id
_entity_poly.type
_entity_poly.pdbx_seq_one_letter_code
_entity_poly.pdbx_strand_id
1 'polypeptide(L)'
;MPDFRCSFASVEDEEPIVGTAPTDTEILLVECPGPWGREAVTENRLPEAVRDHLAGLPLKVFLLRRYDGTAGPGTRVFLARATEDGYDVRSTVLDRPEDLLGLDVDRDLAALPSYDGPLWLVCTNGKRDRCCAELGRPIAGLLSQEWPDGTWETTHLGGHRFSGTLLALPSGLTLGRLDTSNVLAACEAIERGEVPVELVRGRAGRPGVEQVRELHVLAGGDPADEVVATPGPVRRQSCGDDKLKATTRFVVGPR
;
A
#
# COMPACT_ATOMS: atom_id res chain seq x y z
N MET A 1 25.95 15.12 -10.48
CA MET A 1 25.62 13.69 -10.57
C MET A 1 24.20 13.61 -11.07
N PRO A 2 23.84 12.65 -11.94
CA PRO A 2 22.43 12.46 -12.28
C PRO A 2 21.65 12.24 -11.00
N ASP A 3 20.45 12.83 -10.95
CA ASP A 3 19.57 12.80 -9.78
C ASP A 3 19.10 11.35 -9.54
N PHE A 4 19.59 10.72 -8.49
CA PHE A 4 19.32 9.31 -8.19
C PHE A 4 17.83 9.05 -8.01
N ARG A 5 17.31 8.05 -8.71
CA ARG A 5 15.94 7.54 -8.59
C ARG A 5 15.97 6.10 -8.13
N CYS A 6 15.48 5.86 -6.90
CA CYS A 6 15.53 4.53 -6.30
C CYS A 6 14.72 3.49 -7.09
N SER A 7 13.61 3.88 -7.74
CA SER A 7 12.81 2.97 -8.55
C SER A 7 13.51 2.58 -9.86
N PHE A 8 14.18 3.51 -10.52
CA PHE A 8 14.93 3.20 -11.74
C PHE A 8 16.14 2.31 -11.44
N ALA A 9 16.88 2.62 -10.37
CA ALA A 9 17.95 1.75 -9.90
C ALA A 9 17.48 0.33 -9.54
N SER A 10 16.25 0.18 -9.02
CA SER A 10 15.65 -1.13 -8.75
C SER A 10 15.37 -1.93 -10.03
N VAL A 11 14.97 -1.26 -11.11
CA VAL A 11 14.77 -1.89 -12.43
C VAL A 11 16.11 -2.27 -13.06
N GLU A 12 17.09 -1.36 -13.05
CA GLU A 12 18.45 -1.62 -13.57
C GLU A 12 19.15 -2.77 -12.84
N ASP A 13 18.89 -2.89 -11.54
CA ASP A 13 19.40 -3.97 -10.67
C ASP A 13 18.63 -5.29 -10.82
N GLU A 14 17.58 -5.35 -11.63
CA GLU A 14 16.65 -6.49 -11.74
C GLU A 14 16.17 -6.98 -10.37
N GLU A 15 15.91 -6.03 -9.45
CA GLU A 15 15.56 -6.35 -8.06
C GLU A 15 14.20 -7.06 -7.99
N PRO A 16 14.12 -8.27 -7.37
CA PRO A 16 12.85 -8.97 -7.23
C PRO A 16 11.85 -8.17 -6.40
N ILE A 17 10.61 -8.06 -6.86
CA ILE A 17 9.56 -7.35 -6.13
C ILE A 17 8.75 -8.28 -5.22
N VAL A 18 8.75 -9.58 -5.51
CA VAL A 18 7.95 -10.58 -4.79
C VAL A 18 8.44 -10.75 -3.36
N GLY A 19 7.51 -10.89 -2.42
CA GLY A 19 7.81 -11.02 -0.99
C GLY A 19 8.02 -9.68 -0.28
N THR A 20 7.67 -8.55 -0.92
CA THR A 20 7.94 -7.20 -0.40
C THR A 20 6.68 -6.39 -0.08
N ALA A 21 5.48 -7.00 -0.12
CA ALA A 21 4.25 -6.34 0.30
C ALA A 21 4.26 -6.03 1.82
N PRO A 22 3.50 -5.02 2.28
CA PRO A 22 3.33 -4.76 3.72
C PRO A 22 2.83 -5.99 4.47
N THR A 23 3.28 -6.15 5.71
CA THR A 23 2.89 -7.30 6.57
C THR A 23 1.88 -6.91 7.65
N ASP A 24 1.36 -5.69 7.60
CA ASP A 24 0.41 -5.17 8.57
C ASP A 24 -0.93 -5.89 8.42
N THR A 25 -1.41 -6.52 9.48
CA THR A 25 -2.67 -7.29 9.51
C THR A 25 -3.90 -6.42 9.80
N GLU A 26 -3.69 -5.25 10.40
CA GLU A 26 -4.72 -4.26 10.68
C GLU A 26 -4.30 -2.90 10.15
N ILE A 27 -5.18 -2.29 9.36
CA ILE A 27 -4.92 -1.03 8.68
C ILE A 27 -6.10 -0.09 8.90
N LEU A 28 -5.83 1.09 9.45
CA LEU A 28 -6.77 2.19 9.53
C LEU A 28 -6.45 3.20 8.41
N LEU A 29 -7.44 3.50 7.61
CA LEU A 29 -7.37 4.47 6.52
C LEU A 29 -8.21 5.68 6.90
N VAL A 30 -7.60 6.86 6.93
CA VAL A 30 -8.26 8.10 7.38
C VAL A 30 -8.15 9.16 6.29
N GLU A 31 -9.28 9.69 5.85
CA GLU A 31 -9.27 10.82 4.92
C GLU A 31 -8.67 12.06 5.58
N CYS A 32 -7.63 12.57 4.94
CA CYS A 32 -6.92 13.77 5.35
C CYS A 32 -6.51 14.57 4.11
N PRO A 33 -7.37 15.46 3.61
CA PRO A 33 -7.07 16.32 2.47
C PRO A 33 -5.88 17.25 2.74
N GLY A 34 -5.16 17.56 1.67
CA GLY A 34 -4.03 18.48 1.73
C GLY A 34 -2.67 17.79 1.73
N PRO A 35 -1.59 18.54 1.99
CA PRO A 35 -0.24 18.00 1.95
C PRO A 35 0.07 17.14 3.17
N TRP A 36 0.86 16.11 2.95
CA TRP A 36 1.46 15.29 3.98
C TRP A 36 2.96 15.51 4.05
N GLY A 37 3.53 15.46 5.25
CA GLY A 37 4.97 15.49 5.46
C GLY A 37 5.64 14.14 5.22
N ARG A 38 6.89 14.06 5.66
CA ARG A 38 7.67 12.81 5.58
C ARG A 38 7.11 11.73 6.50
N GLU A 39 6.83 12.10 7.75
CA GLU A 39 6.14 11.28 8.76
C GLU A 39 4.65 11.68 8.75
N ALA A 40 3.94 11.16 7.74
CA ALA A 40 2.64 11.69 7.34
C ALA A 40 1.58 11.66 8.45
N VAL A 41 1.59 10.68 9.37
CA VAL A 41 0.59 10.58 10.45
C VAL A 41 0.72 11.73 11.44
N THR A 42 1.93 12.23 11.69
CA THR A 42 2.20 13.35 12.60
C THR A 42 2.35 14.68 11.87
N GLU A 43 2.66 14.66 10.56
CA GLU A 43 2.94 15.85 9.74
C GLU A 43 1.84 16.06 8.69
N ASN A 44 0.63 16.44 9.13
CA ASN A 44 -0.54 16.68 8.29
C ASN A 44 -1.44 17.77 8.86
N ARG A 45 -2.63 17.98 8.28
CA ARG A 45 -3.57 19.05 8.65
C ARG A 45 -4.65 18.64 9.68
N LEU A 46 -4.65 17.40 10.15
CA LEU A 46 -5.56 16.98 11.22
C LEU A 46 -5.23 17.73 12.52
N PRO A 47 -6.21 17.93 13.42
CA PRO A 47 -5.97 18.48 14.75
C PRO A 47 -4.87 17.72 15.51
N GLU A 48 -4.08 18.42 16.32
CA GLU A 48 -2.92 17.84 17.02
C GLU A 48 -3.32 16.61 17.85
N ALA A 49 -4.39 16.71 18.64
CA ALA A 49 -4.88 15.59 19.44
C ALA A 49 -5.22 14.35 18.59
N VAL A 50 -5.77 14.56 17.37
CA VAL A 50 -6.07 13.46 16.45
C VAL A 50 -4.79 12.85 15.89
N ARG A 51 -3.80 13.66 15.52
CA ARG A 51 -2.50 13.15 15.05
C ARG A 51 -1.80 12.29 16.10
N ASP A 52 -1.78 12.78 17.35
CA ASP A 52 -1.16 12.08 18.47
C ASP A 52 -1.89 10.76 18.77
N HIS A 53 -3.22 10.79 18.75
CA HIS A 53 -4.04 9.60 18.91
C HIS A 53 -3.73 8.56 17.81
N LEU A 54 -3.77 8.96 16.53
CA LEU A 54 -3.48 8.07 15.40
C LEU A 54 -2.05 7.51 15.45
N ALA A 55 -1.08 8.31 15.87
CA ALA A 55 0.31 7.87 16.02
C ALA A 55 0.50 6.86 17.17
N GLY A 56 -0.38 6.87 18.16
CA GLY A 56 -0.37 5.96 19.32
C GLY A 56 -1.11 4.64 19.11
N LEU A 57 -1.85 4.49 18.01
CA LEU A 57 -2.61 3.26 17.75
C LEU A 57 -1.69 2.05 17.48
N PRO A 58 -2.05 0.84 17.97
CA PRO A 58 -1.24 -0.37 17.78
C PRO A 58 -1.42 -1.03 16.40
N LEU A 59 -1.89 -0.28 15.41
CA LEU A 59 -2.15 -0.74 14.06
C LEU A 59 -1.54 0.22 13.03
N LYS A 60 -1.53 -0.19 11.75
CA LYS A 60 -1.01 0.64 10.67
C LYS A 60 -2.01 1.72 10.28
N VAL A 61 -1.58 2.97 10.32
CA VAL A 61 -2.38 4.10 9.85
C VAL A 61 -1.86 4.60 8.52
N PHE A 62 -2.75 4.73 7.53
CA PHE A 62 -2.50 5.46 6.30
C PHE A 62 -3.49 6.62 6.18
N LEU A 63 -3.03 7.75 5.69
CA LEU A 63 -3.89 8.87 5.34
C LEU A 63 -4.25 8.79 3.86
N LEU A 64 -5.47 9.19 3.55
CA LEU A 64 -6.05 9.16 2.23
C LEU A 64 -6.44 10.56 1.77
N ARG A 65 -6.46 10.79 0.47
CA ARG A 65 -7.11 11.95 -0.14
C ARG A 65 -7.55 11.62 -1.56
N ARG A 66 -8.52 12.37 -2.06
CA ARG A 66 -8.90 12.30 -3.48
C ARG A 66 -7.82 12.94 -4.36
N TYR A 67 -7.69 12.43 -5.59
CA TYR A 67 -6.68 12.93 -6.55
C TYR A 67 -6.87 14.42 -6.89
N ASP A 68 -8.12 14.86 -7.05
CA ASP A 68 -8.49 16.23 -7.35
C ASP A 68 -8.45 17.17 -6.11
N GLY A 69 -8.13 16.62 -4.94
CA GLY A 69 -8.09 17.36 -3.67
C GLY A 69 -9.47 17.68 -3.08
N THR A 70 -10.55 17.16 -3.66
CA THR A 70 -11.89 17.31 -3.07
C THR A 70 -11.97 16.57 -1.74
N ALA A 71 -12.79 17.09 -0.84
CA ALA A 71 -13.19 16.43 0.40
C ALA A 71 -14.69 16.21 0.36
N GLY A 72 -15.11 15.02 0.75
CA GLY A 72 -16.53 14.74 0.98
C GLY A 72 -17.06 15.46 2.23
N PRO A 73 -18.34 15.38 2.51
CA PRO A 73 -18.87 15.78 3.80
C PRO A 73 -18.31 14.85 4.89
N GLY A 74 -17.69 15.44 5.92
CA GLY A 74 -17.09 14.68 7.02
C GLY A 74 -15.72 14.08 6.70
N THR A 75 -15.34 13.10 7.50
CA THR A 75 -14.05 12.38 7.40
C THR A 75 -14.33 10.90 7.09
N ARG A 76 -13.95 10.46 5.90
CA ARG A 76 -14.06 9.04 5.52
C ARG A 76 -13.02 8.21 6.27
N VAL A 77 -13.47 7.10 6.82
CA VAL A 77 -12.61 6.15 7.54
C VAL A 77 -12.90 4.74 7.02
N PHE A 78 -11.82 3.97 6.82
CA PHE A 78 -11.91 2.54 6.57
C PHE A 78 -11.05 1.80 7.58
N LEU A 79 -11.54 0.65 8.07
CA LEU A 79 -10.76 -0.34 8.79
C LEU A 79 -10.65 -1.58 7.92
N ALA A 80 -9.42 -2.05 7.70
CA ALA A 80 -9.15 -3.28 6.98
C ALA A 80 -8.42 -4.25 7.90
N ARG A 81 -8.99 -5.44 8.10
CA ARG A 81 -8.41 -6.54 8.90
C ARG A 81 -8.13 -7.74 8.02
N ALA A 82 -6.91 -8.26 8.10
CA ALA A 82 -6.49 -9.42 7.31
C ALA A 82 -7.34 -10.65 7.63
N THR A 83 -7.69 -11.38 6.58
CA THR A 83 -8.38 -12.67 6.59
C THR A 83 -7.54 -13.69 5.84
N GLU A 84 -8.02 -14.91 5.71
CA GLU A 84 -7.35 -15.94 4.92
C GLU A 84 -7.21 -15.54 3.44
N ASP A 85 -8.24 -14.89 2.87
CA ASP A 85 -8.32 -14.56 1.44
C ASP A 85 -8.03 -13.10 1.09
N GLY A 86 -7.72 -12.26 2.08
CA GLY A 86 -7.49 -10.83 1.84
C GLY A 86 -7.77 -10.00 3.09
N TYR A 87 -8.72 -9.06 2.99
CA TYR A 87 -9.13 -8.19 4.12
C TYR A 87 -10.64 -8.06 4.22
N ASP A 88 -11.16 -8.14 5.45
CA ASP A 88 -12.49 -7.59 5.78
C ASP A 88 -12.35 -6.07 5.87
N VAL A 89 -13.07 -5.36 5.02
CA VAL A 89 -13.02 -3.90 4.95
C VAL A 89 -14.34 -3.32 5.44
N ARG A 90 -14.24 -2.41 6.41
CA ARG A 90 -15.39 -1.71 6.98
C ARG A 90 -15.22 -0.21 6.83
N SER A 91 -16.31 0.54 6.77
CA SER A 91 -16.26 1.97 6.47
C SER A 91 -17.32 2.78 7.21
N THR A 92 -16.94 4.01 7.53
CA THR A 92 -17.87 5.04 8.00
C THR A 92 -17.44 6.42 7.52
N VAL A 93 -18.33 7.40 7.71
CA VAL A 93 -18.03 8.83 7.61
C VAL A 93 -18.30 9.44 8.96
N LEU A 94 -17.29 10.04 9.56
CA LEU A 94 -17.40 10.81 10.79
C LEU A 94 -17.75 12.26 10.43
N ASP A 95 -18.51 12.94 11.28
CA ASP A 95 -18.90 14.33 11.04
C ASP A 95 -17.66 15.25 11.02
N ARG A 96 -16.68 14.95 11.85
CA ARG A 96 -15.41 15.69 11.95
C ARG A 96 -14.25 14.79 12.37
N PRO A 97 -13.00 15.19 12.10
CA PRO A 97 -11.82 14.37 12.44
C PRO A 97 -11.69 14.06 13.94
N GLU A 98 -12.14 14.97 14.83
CA GLU A 98 -12.07 14.79 16.28
C GLU A 98 -12.89 13.62 16.80
N ASP A 99 -13.89 13.18 16.05
CA ASP A 99 -14.71 12.02 16.42
C ASP A 99 -13.88 10.71 16.43
N LEU A 100 -12.71 10.70 15.76
CA LEU A 100 -11.73 9.62 15.87
C LEU A 100 -11.24 9.38 17.29
N LEU A 101 -11.18 10.43 18.13
CA LEU A 101 -10.72 10.32 19.52
C LEU A 101 -11.64 9.47 20.41
N GLY A 102 -12.90 9.36 20.02
CA GLY A 102 -13.92 8.58 20.75
C GLY A 102 -14.11 7.17 20.24
N LEU A 103 -13.44 6.79 19.14
CA LEU A 103 -13.58 5.46 18.53
C LEU A 103 -12.64 4.45 19.19
N ASP A 104 -13.22 3.38 19.71
CA ASP A 104 -12.49 2.20 20.11
C ASP A 104 -12.28 1.31 18.88
N VAL A 105 -11.01 1.13 18.48
CA VAL A 105 -10.64 0.40 17.25
C VAL A 105 -11.14 -1.03 17.26
N ASP A 106 -11.10 -1.70 18.42
CA ASP A 106 -11.49 -3.11 18.52
C ASP A 106 -13.01 -3.28 18.57
N ARG A 107 -13.69 -2.42 19.30
CA ARG A 107 -15.13 -2.53 19.54
C ARG A 107 -15.96 -1.80 18.50
N ASP A 108 -15.69 -0.52 18.31
CA ASP A 108 -16.56 0.35 17.52
C ASP A 108 -16.31 0.21 16.02
N LEU A 109 -15.05 0.15 15.62
CA LEU A 109 -14.72 -0.03 14.21
C LEU A 109 -15.08 -1.43 13.69
N ALA A 110 -15.01 -2.46 14.53
CA ALA A 110 -15.46 -3.81 14.14
C ALA A 110 -16.98 -3.90 13.91
N ALA A 111 -17.77 -2.99 14.49
CA ALA A 111 -19.21 -2.92 14.31
C ALA A 111 -19.66 -2.09 13.09
N LEU A 112 -18.72 -1.46 12.37
CA LEU A 112 -19.04 -0.66 11.19
C LEU A 112 -19.62 -1.51 10.05
N PRO A 113 -20.40 -0.90 9.14
CA PRO A 113 -20.86 -1.56 7.92
C PRO A 113 -19.70 -2.07 7.05
N SER A 114 -19.90 -3.24 6.45
CA SER A 114 -18.98 -3.76 5.42
C SER A 114 -18.88 -2.79 4.26
N TYR A 115 -17.69 -2.72 3.66
CA TYR A 115 -17.45 -2.00 2.43
C TYR A 115 -17.11 -3.00 1.32
N ASP A 116 -18.01 -3.15 0.37
CA ASP A 116 -17.95 -4.20 -0.67
C ASP A 116 -17.34 -3.71 -1.99
N GLY A 117 -16.96 -2.43 -2.08
CA GLY A 117 -16.34 -1.87 -3.29
C GLY A 117 -14.81 -2.09 -3.34
N PRO A 118 -14.21 -1.96 -4.53
CA PRO A 118 -12.75 -1.95 -4.64
C PRO A 118 -12.17 -0.68 -4.01
N LEU A 119 -11.02 -0.80 -3.36
CA LEU A 119 -10.20 0.33 -2.95
C LEU A 119 -8.82 0.23 -3.61
N TRP A 120 -8.53 1.18 -4.46
CA TRP A 120 -7.24 1.34 -5.14
C TRP A 120 -6.42 2.40 -4.42
N LEU A 121 -5.56 1.96 -3.51
CA LEU A 121 -4.75 2.84 -2.67
C LEU A 121 -3.39 3.07 -3.33
N VAL A 122 -3.21 4.22 -3.97
CA VAL A 122 -1.99 4.55 -4.73
C VAL A 122 -1.06 5.40 -3.86
N CYS A 123 0.16 4.94 -3.64
CA CYS A 123 1.17 5.70 -2.90
C CYS A 123 1.63 6.93 -3.69
N THR A 124 1.37 8.12 -3.14
CA THR A 124 1.77 9.40 -3.76
C THR A 124 2.55 10.32 -2.81
N ASN A 125 3.07 9.81 -1.67
CA ASN A 125 3.78 10.63 -0.69
C ASN A 125 5.21 10.98 -1.15
N GLY A 126 5.34 12.04 -1.95
CA GLY A 126 6.61 12.54 -2.46
C GLY A 126 7.55 13.11 -1.40
N LYS A 127 7.04 13.52 -0.23
CA LYS A 127 7.87 13.96 0.91
C LYS A 127 8.59 12.78 1.56
N ARG A 128 8.00 11.59 1.50
CA ARG A 128 8.65 10.35 1.95
C ARG A 128 9.68 9.87 0.95
N ASP A 129 9.29 9.77 -0.33
CA ASP A 129 10.21 9.46 -1.43
C ASP A 129 9.68 10.04 -2.75
N ARG A 130 10.55 10.65 -3.51
CA ARG A 130 10.21 11.35 -4.74
C ARG A 130 9.59 10.44 -5.79
N CYS A 131 10.08 9.21 -5.94
CA CYS A 131 9.53 8.23 -6.87
C CYS A 131 8.06 7.92 -6.58
N CYS A 132 7.61 7.96 -5.31
CA CYS A 132 6.22 7.73 -4.96
C CYS A 132 5.27 8.75 -5.60
N ALA A 133 5.65 10.04 -5.63
CA ALA A 133 4.82 11.06 -6.26
C ALA A 133 4.98 11.08 -7.78
N GLU A 134 6.22 10.96 -8.30
CA GLU A 134 6.49 11.04 -9.73
C GLU A 134 5.78 9.93 -10.52
N LEU A 135 5.76 8.71 -9.99
CA LEU A 135 5.12 7.56 -10.63
C LEU A 135 3.69 7.32 -10.15
N GLY A 136 3.39 7.60 -8.88
CA GLY A 136 2.06 7.34 -8.32
C GLY A 136 0.98 8.32 -8.75
N ARG A 137 1.29 9.62 -8.89
CA ARG A 137 0.26 10.60 -9.24
C ARG A 137 -0.38 10.40 -10.61
N PRO A 138 0.38 10.11 -11.70
CA PRO A 138 -0.22 9.77 -12.98
C PRO A 138 -1.15 8.56 -12.91
N ILE A 139 -0.75 7.53 -12.14
CA ILE A 139 -1.55 6.32 -11.88
C ILE A 139 -2.85 6.67 -11.15
N ALA A 140 -2.77 7.42 -10.05
CA ALA A 140 -3.94 7.83 -9.28
C ALA A 140 -4.91 8.68 -10.12
N GLY A 141 -4.38 9.56 -10.99
CA GLY A 141 -5.20 10.34 -11.92
C GLY A 141 -5.97 9.50 -12.92
N LEU A 142 -5.33 8.47 -13.48
CA LEU A 142 -5.97 7.57 -14.43
C LEU A 142 -7.03 6.68 -13.74
N LEU A 143 -6.70 6.08 -12.60
CA LEU A 143 -7.64 5.26 -11.84
C LEU A 143 -8.82 6.07 -11.32
N SER A 144 -8.63 7.35 -10.96
CA SER A 144 -9.74 8.21 -10.51
C SER A 144 -10.77 8.52 -11.61
N GLN A 145 -10.40 8.37 -12.87
CA GLN A 145 -11.35 8.50 -13.99
C GLN A 145 -12.20 7.23 -14.16
N GLU A 146 -11.61 6.06 -13.96
CA GLU A 146 -12.27 4.77 -14.13
C GLU A 146 -13.04 4.34 -12.87
N TRP A 147 -12.41 4.49 -11.70
CA TRP A 147 -13.01 4.13 -10.39
C TRP A 147 -12.99 5.34 -9.44
N PRO A 148 -13.81 6.38 -9.68
CA PRO A 148 -13.77 7.63 -8.91
C PRO A 148 -14.03 7.42 -7.40
N ASP A 149 -14.93 6.50 -7.04
CA ASP A 149 -15.29 6.23 -5.65
C ASP A 149 -14.29 5.32 -4.93
N GLY A 150 -13.65 4.41 -5.67
CA GLY A 150 -12.70 3.44 -5.13
C GLY A 150 -11.25 3.92 -5.09
N THR A 151 -10.89 4.96 -5.84
CA THR A 151 -9.49 5.41 -5.96
C THR A 151 -9.13 6.47 -4.93
N TRP A 152 -7.99 6.23 -4.28
CA TRP A 152 -7.41 7.14 -3.30
C TRP A 152 -5.90 7.28 -3.47
N GLU A 153 -5.40 8.52 -3.42
CA GLU A 153 -4.00 8.75 -3.08
C GLU A 153 -3.79 8.36 -1.61
N THR A 154 -2.69 7.67 -1.31
CA THR A 154 -2.36 7.28 0.07
C THR A 154 -0.95 7.66 0.45
N THR A 155 -0.71 7.70 1.75
CA THR A 155 0.62 7.86 2.33
C THR A 155 1.49 6.64 2.03
N HIS A 156 2.71 6.58 2.55
CA HIS A 156 3.71 5.64 2.08
C HIS A 156 3.38 4.16 2.41
N LEU A 157 3.11 3.37 1.36
CA LEU A 157 2.83 1.92 1.43
C LEU A 157 4.08 1.03 1.63
N GLY A 158 5.27 1.61 1.75
CA GLY A 158 6.51 0.85 1.71
C GLY A 158 6.95 0.48 0.28
N GLY A 159 8.24 0.12 0.14
CA GLY A 159 8.78 -0.35 -1.14
C GLY A 159 8.84 0.72 -2.25
N HIS A 160 9.24 1.95 -1.91
CA HIS A 160 9.41 3.04 -2.89
C HIS A 160 10.41 2.72 -4.03
N ARG A 161 11.29 1.74 -3.84
CA ARG A 161 12.11 1.17 -4.93
C ARG A 161 11.29 0.49 -6.03
N PHE A 162 10.05 0.12 -5.73
CA PHE A 162 9.10 -0.50 -6.65
C PHE A 162 7.95 0.43 -7.04
N SER A 163 8.17 1.77 -6.93
CA SER A 163 7.17 2.76 -7.37
C SER A 163 6.87 2.61 -8.87
N GLY A 164 5.61 2.82 -9.37
CA GLY A 164 4.37 3.11 -8.62
C GLY A 164 3.82 1.92 -7.87
N THR A 165 3.47 2.20 -6.63
CA THR A 165 2.93 1.15 -5.77
C THR A 165 1.46 1.39 -5.47
N LEU A 166 0.70 0.28 -5.45
CA LEU A 166 -0.72 0.26 -5.16
C LEU A 166 -1.04 -0.88 -4.19
N LEU A 167 -1.91 -0.65 -3.24
CA LEU A 167 -2.56 -1.69 -2.44
C LEU A 167 -4.02 -1.78 -2.86
N ALA A 168 -4.44 -2.96 -3.31
CA ALA A 168 -5.82 -3.26 -3.68
C ALA A 168 -6.54 -3.93 -2.51
N LEU A 169 -7.64 -3.34 -2.04
CA LEU A 169 -8.52 -3.94 -1.05
C LEU A 169 -9.90 -4.23 -1.70
N PRO A 170 -10.58 -5.29 -1.28
CA PRO A 170 -10.29 -6.20 -0.16
C PRO A 170 -9.27 -7.31 -0.47
N SER A 171 -8.83 -7.50 -1.72
CA SER A 171 -7.93 -8.62 -2.09
C SER A 171 -6.60 -8.65 -1.32
N GLY A 172 -6.13 -7.51 -0.83
CA GLY A 172 -4.82 -7.37 -0.19
C GLY A 172 -3.64 -7.42 -1.15
N LEU A 173 -3.87 -7.55 -2.47
CA LEU A 173 -2.79 -7.58 -3.45
C LEU A 173 -2.05 -6.23 -3.47
N THR A 174 -0.75 -6.30 -3.29
CA THR A 174 0.12 -5.12 -3.38
C THR A 174 0.90 -5.18 -4.67
N LEU A 175 0.73 -4.16 -5.50
CA LEU A 175 1.38 -4.04 -6.80
C LEU A 175 2.59 -3.10 -6.74
N GLY A 176 3.52 -3.30 -7.67
CA GLY A 176 4.67 -2.42 -7.87
C GLY A 176 5.02 -2.28 -9.34
N ARG A 177 5.91 -1.32 -9.66
CA ARG A 177 6.31 -1.02 -11.04
C ARG A 177 5.14 -0.69 -11.97
N LEU A 178 4.07 -0.14 -11.37
CA LEU A 178 2.95 0.35 -12.13
C LEU A 178 3.29 1.66 -12.84
N ASP A 179 2.71 1.80 -14.01
CA ASP A 179 2.65 3.03 -14.80
C ASP A 179 1.29 3.18 -15.50
N THR A 180 1.11 4.22 -16.29
CA THR A 180 -0.15 4.48 -16.99
C THR A 180 -0.46 3.50 -18.11
N SER A 181 0.50 2.68 -18.54
CA SER A 181 0.30 1.68 -19.60
C SER A 181 -0.21 0.34 -19.07
N ASN A 182 0.05 0.01 -17.79
CA ASN A 182 -0.26 -1.30 -17.22
C ASN A 182 -1.29 -1.29 -16.09
N VAL A 183 -1.51 -0.15 -15.43
CA VAL A 183 -2.32 -0.10 -14.21
C VAL A 183 -3.78 -0.46 -14.41
N LEU A 184 -4.42 0.00 -15.51
CA LEU A 184 -5.85 -0.31 -15.75
C LEU A 184 -6.05 -1.82 -15.94
N ALA A 185 -5.26 -2.43 -16.82
CA ALA A 185 -5.33 -3.87 -17.05
C ALA A 185 -5.06 -4.69 -15.78
N ALA A 186 -4.14 -4.23 -14.93
CA ALA A 186 -3.87 -4.89 -13.65
C ALA A 186 -5.05 -4.80 -12.66
N CYS A 187 -5.69 -3.63 -12.55
CA CYS A 187 -6.85 -3.45 -11.69
C CYS A 187 -8.08 -4.23 -12.20
N GLU A 188 -8.34 -4.20 -13.51
CA GLU A 188 -9.39 -5.01 -14.15
C GLU A 188 -9.19 -6.51 -13.93
N ALA A 189 -7.94 -7.01 -14.02
CA ALA A 189 -7.63 -8.41 -13.72
C ALA A 189 -8.00 -8.75 -12.28
N ILE A 190 -7.64 -7.90 -11.32
CA ILE A 190 -7.99 -8.09 -9.90
C ILE A 190 -9.51 -8.10 -9.68
N GLU A 191 -10.27 -7.23 -10.34
CA GLU A 191 -11.75 -7.24 -10.27
C GLU A 191 -12.34 -8.55 -10.80
N ARG A 192 -11.71 -9.17 -11.79
CA ARG A 192 -12.12 -10.51 -12.29
C ARG A 192 -11.63 -11.65 -11.40
N GLY A 193 -10.95 -11.38 -10.28
CA GLY A 193 -10.36 -12.39 -9.40
C GLY A 193 -9.05 -12.99 -9.92
N GLU A 194 -8.45 -12.37 -10.93
CA GLU A 194 -7.15 -12.77 -11.48
C GLU A 194 -6.00 -12.06 -10.76
N VAL A 195 -4.81 -12.69 -10.75
CA VAL A 195 -3.62 -12.11 -10.12
C VAL A 195 -2.61 -11.73 -11.22
N PRO A 196 -2.31 -10.43 -11.40
CA PRO A 196 -1.30 -9.98 -12.38
C PRO A 196 0.12 -10.24 -11.86
N VAL A 197 0.56 -11.52 -11.87
CA VAL A 197 1.75 -12.04 -11.17
C VAL A 197 3.02 -11.23 -11.42
N GLU A 198 3.21 -10.70 -12.62
CA GLU A 198 4.41 -9.91 -13.00
C GLU A 198 4.51 -8.57 -12.26
N LEU A 199 3.38 -8.05 -11.75
CA LEU A 199 3.29 -6.75 -11.08
C LEU A 199 3.09 -6.89 -9.58
N VAL A 200 2.81 -8.11 -9.07
CA VAL A 200 2.47 -8.34 -7.68
C VAL A 200 3.71 -8.46 -6.81
N ARG A 201 3.76 -7.65 -5.77
CA ARG A 201 4.76 -7.70 -4.70
C ARG A 201 4.44 -8.79 -3.68
N GLY A 202 3.17 -9.10 -3.50
CA GLY A 202 2.62 -10.06 -2.57
C GLY A 202 1.24 -9.65 -2.07
N ARG A 203 0.67 -10.47 -1.22
CA ARG A 203 -0.55 -10.14 -0.48
C ARG A 203 -0.18 -9.51 0.86
N ALA A 204 -0.65 -8.30 1.10
CA ALA A 204 -0.46 -7.61 2.37
C ALA A 204 -1.01 -8.43 3.54
N GLY A 205 -0.46 -8.21 4.74
CA GLY A 205 -0.84 -8.96 5.95
C GLY A 205 -0.14 -10.31 6.10
N ARG A 206 0.59 -10.79 5.08
CA ARG A 206 1.32 -12.06 5.12
C ARG A 206 2.83 -11.85 5.23
N PRO A 207 3.56 -12.76 5.91
CA PRO A 207 5.03 -12.76 5.89
C PRO A 207 5.57 -12.95 4.47
N GLY A 208 6.75 -12.37 4.18
CA GLY A 208 7.34 -12.42 2.83
C GLY A 208 7.51 -13.84 2.26
N VAL A 209 7.84 -14.82 3.09
CA VAL A 209 7.92 -16.25 2.69
C VAL A 209 6.58 -16.77 2.16
N GLU A 210 5.48 -16.41 2.82
CA GLU A 210 4.14 -16.81 2.40
C GLU A 210 3.70 -16.09 1.13
N GLN A 211 4.04 -14.80 0.98
CA GLN A 211 3.79 -14.03 -0.23
C GLN A 211 4.48 -14.67 -1.45
N VAL A 212 5.75 -15.09 -1.28
CA VAL A 212 6.50 -15.75 -2.35
C VAL A 212 5.93 -17.13 -2.67
N ARG A 213 5.57 -17.92 -1.65
CA ARG A 213 4.96 -19.26 -1.85
C ARG A 213 3.64 -19.14 -2.60
N GLU A 214 2.77 -18.20 -2.23
CA GLU A 214 1.51 -17.97 -2.93
C GLU A 214 1.74 -17.68 -4.42
N LEU A 215 2.62 -16.74 -4.74
CA LEU A 215 2.90 -16.36 -6.12
C LEU A 215 3.62 -17.46 -6.90
N HIS A 216 4.48 -18.25 -6.25
CA HIS A 216 5.13 -19.40 -6.86
C HIS A 216 4.09 -20.44 -7.32
N VAL A 217 3.13 -20.77 -6.46
CA VAL A 217 2.05 -21.71 -6.79
C VAL A 217 1.15 -21.16 -7.89
N LEU A 218 0.79 -19.88 -7.83
CA LEU A 218 -0.01 -19.21 -8.87
C LEU A 218 0.69 -19.18 -10.23
N ALA A 219 2.02 -19.13 -10.24
CA ALA A 219 2.83 -19.23 -11.45
C ALA A 219 3.03 -20.68 -11.96
N GLY A 220 2.39 -21.67 -11.33
CA GLY A 220 2.46 -23.09 -11.70
C GLY A 220 3.61 -23.87 -11.06
N GLY A 221 4.25 -23.30 -10.03
CA GLY A 221 5.27 -23.99 -9.23
C GLY A 221 4.69 -25.05 -8.31
N ASP A 222 5.55 -25.95 -7.84
CA ASP A 222 5.15 -27.03 -6.92
C ASP A 222 4.85 -26.45 -5.51
N PRO A 223 3.65 -26.63 -4.95
CA PRO A 223 3.33 -26.20 -3.59
C PRO A 223 4.18 -26.87 -2.51
N ALA A 224 4.87 -27.97 -2.81
CA ALA A 224 5.80 -28.66 -1.91
C ALA A 224 7.18 -27.98 -1.84
N ASP A 225 7.49 -27.09 -2.78
CA ASP A 225 8.76 -26.36 -2.78
C ASP A 225 8.93 -25.51 -1.51
N GLU A 226 10.16 -25.50 -1.00
CA GLU A 226 10.52 -24.68 0.15
C GLU A 226 10.87 -23.25 -0.28
N VAL A 227 10.38 -22.26 0.47
CA VAL A 227 10.76 -20.85 0.31
C VAL A 227 11.60 -20.42 1.49
N VAL A 228 12.83 -20.02 1.22
CA VAL A 228 13.79 -19.58 2.25
C VAL A 228 14.16 -18.12 2.04
N ALA A 229 14.08 -17.33 3.12
CA ALA A 229 14.56 -15.95 3.13
C ALA A 229 16.07 -15.93 3.40
N THR A 230 16.83 -15.26 2.55
CA THR A 230 18.28 -15.10 2.65
C THR A 230 18.68 -13.62 2.59
N PRO A 231 19.86 -13.23 3.13
CA PRO A 231 20.38 -11.88 2.93
C PRO A 231 20.58 -11.60 1.43
N GLY A 232 20.01 -10.50 0.98
CA GLY A 232 20.19 -9.99 -0.37
C GLY A 232 21.26 -8.89 -0.44
N PRO A 233 21.48 -8.30 -1.62
CA PRO A 233 22.44 -7.23 -1.81
C PRO A 233 22.15 -6.01 -0.92
N VAL A 234 23.23 -5.33 -0.51
CA VAL A 234 23.13 -4.04 0.17
C VAL A 234 22.92 -2.94 -0.86
N ARG A 235 21.86 -2.15 -0.70
CA ARG A 235 21.44 -1.16 -1.69
C ARG A 235 21.02 0.16 -1.03
N ARG A 236 21.17 1.26 -1.78
CA ARG A 236 20.55 2.53 -1.44
C ARG A 236 19.03 2.41 -1.61
N GLN A 237 18.29 2.68 -0.53
CA GLN A 237 16.85 2.40 -0.50
C GLN A 237 15.98 3.57 -0.96
N SER A 238 16.43 4.82 -0.83
CA SER A 238 15.59 6.01 -0.99
C SER A 238 16.24 7.05 -1.89
N CYS A 239 15.45 7.84 -2.59
CA CYS A 239 15.93 9.01 -3.34
C CYS A 239 16.54 10.09 -2.44
N GLY A 240 16.00 10.23 -1.24
CA GLY A 240 16.41 11.27 -0.28
C GLY A 240 17.37 10.82 0.81
N ASP A 241 17.93 9.62 0.72
CA ASP A 241 18.83 9.07 1.74
C ASP A 241 19.92 8.22 1.08
N ASP A 242 21.18 8.46 1.42
CA ASP A 242 22.33 7.70 0.92
C ASP A 242 22.62 6.41 1.72
N LYS A 243 21.81 6.13 2.76
CA LYS A 243 21.98 4.94 3.58
C LYS A 243 21.79 3.67 2.76
N LEU A 244 22.78 2.79 2.90
CA LEU A 244 22.73 1.45 2.35
C LEU A 244 22.08 0.51 3.35
N LYS A 245 21.15 -0.33 2.88
CA LYS A 245 20.51 -1.36 3.70
C LYS A 245 20.56 -2.70 2.97
N ALA A 246 20.74 -3.77 3.74
CA ALA A 246 20.59 -5.12 3.23
C ALA A 246 19.12 -5.33 2.78
N THR A 247 18.94 -5.98 1.64
CA THR A 247 17.64 -6.45 1.17
C THR A 247 17.43 -7.89 1.63
N THR A 248 16.20 -8.39 1.50
CA THR A 248 15.89 -9.80 1.65
C THR A 248 15.71 -10.40 0.27
N ARG A 249 16.31 -11.56 0.03
CA ARG A 249 16.11 -12.38 -1.16
C ARG A 249 15.39 -13.66 -0.75
N PHE A 250 14.43 -14.07 -1.54
CA PHE A 250 13.75 -15.37 -1.35
C PHE A 250 14.28 -16.35 -2.40
N VAL A 251 14.57 -17.55 -1.95
CA VAL A 251 15.00 -18.66 -2.81
C VAL A 251 13.94 -19.75 -2.71
N VAL A 252 13.48 -20.21 -3.86
CA VAL A 252 12.52 -21.31 -3.98
C VAL A 252 13.24 -22.52 -4.55
N GLY A 253 13.03 -23.67 -3.96
CA GLY A 253 13.65 -24.91 -4.41
C GLY A 253 12.96 -26.14 -3.85
N PRO A 254 13.24 -27.34 -4.39
CA PRO A 254 12.65 -28.58 -3.92
C PRO A 254 13.02 -28.82 -2.45
N ARG A 255 12.07 -29.36 -1.71
CA ARG A 255 12.20 -29.73 -0.29
C ARG A 255 13.11 -30.94 -0.09
#